data_120c675e6521bb7b8ad61aae5cef2ed3
#
_entry.id   120c675e6521bb7b8ad61aae5cef2ed3
#
_cell.length_a   1.000
_cell.length_b   1.000
_cell.length_c   1.000
_cell.angle_alpha   90.00
_cell.angle_beta   90.00
_cell.angle_gamma   90.00
#
_symmetry.space_group_name_H-M   'P 1'
#
loop_
_entity.id
_entity.type
_entity.pdbx_description
1 polymer ?
#
loop_
_entity_poly.entity_id
_entity_poly.type
_entity_poly.pdbx_seq_one_letter_code
_entity_poly.pdbx_strand_id
1 'polypeptide(L)'
;MTPLIRRGLIAEASERPGGPLDLSAIAQTGARRRLILFVGIGIAAYVLAMIWTIPASTVFKNRPWRTGVAGTIWNGEVGIAGGSVLSWQWAPLRSLVGLGFAIDWKVTGADTALGGRALLKPGRTVVDSVSGSADASLLQALQPNLPFTCNFVAQADFPRIVVGGSGPMAEGRLVTDPGSCQTKQGGAPTAVPSLLLTAEHIGDESRLRLAPATQRLRTLMTITLGEDGTVDIGMTREGAAALPFVGLPGGASIKGGM
;
A
#
# COMPACT_ATOMS: atom_id res chain seq x y z
N MET A 1 19.72 59.09 -91.18
CA MET A 1 19.53 58.09 -92.24
C MET A 1 19.34 56.73 -91.63
N THR A 2 18.11 56.19 -91.58
CA THR A 2 17.65 54.87 -91.90
C THR A 2 18.10 53.67 -91.06
N PRO A 3 17.33 52.64 -91.06
CA PRO A 3 15.91 52.46 -90.72
C PRO A 3 15.69 51.39 -89.58
N LEU A 4 14.43 51.46 -89.14
CA LEU A 4 13.77 50.48 -88.24
C LEU A 4 13.76 49.03 -88.74
N ILE A 5 14.03 48.09 -87.90
CA ILE A 5 13.58 46.69 -88.03
C ILE A 5 12.85 46.27 -86.75
N ARG A 6 11.55 46.12 -86.92
CA ARG A 6 10.59 45.53 -85.97
C ARG A 6 10.83 44.01 -85.89
N ARG A 7 11.07 43.43 -84.72
CA ARG A 7 10.97 41.99 -84.49
C ARG A 7 9.86 41.73 -83.54
N GLY A 8 8.91 40.89 -84.01
CA GLY A 8 7.74 40.51 -83.30
C GLY A 8 8.04 39.60 -82.14
N LEU A 9 7.36 39.86 -81.04
CA LEU A 9 7.27 38.96 -79.90
C LEU A 9 6.30 37.82 -80.24
N ILE A 10 6.83 36.58 -80.38
CA ILE A 10 6.05 35.40 -80.37
C ILE A 10 5.95 34.95 -78.87
N ALA A 11 4.75 35.07 -78.37
CA ALA A 11 4.43 34.53 -77.02
C ALA A 11 4.38 32.99 -77.08
N GLU A 12 5.39 32.37 -76.55
CA GLU A 12 5.36 30.93 -76.31
C GLU A 12 4.47 30.63 -75.10
N ALA A 13 3.29 30.08 -75.36
CA ALA A 13 2.40 29.53 -74.35
C ALA A 13 3.05 28.28 -73.81
N SER A 14 3.62 28.38 -72.62
CA SER A 14 4.10 27.21 -71.82
C SER A 14 2.89 26.39 -71.42
N GLU A 15 2.61 25.34 -72.18
CA GLU A 15 1.75 24.25 -71.79
C GLU A 15 2.39 23.55 -70.60
N ARG A 16 1.83 23.72 -69.40
CA ARG A 16 2.11 22.89 -68.23
C ARG A 16 1.52 21.51 -68.49
N PRO A 17 2.33 20.45 -68.53
CA PRO A 17 1.78 19.11 -68.59
C PRO A 17 1.10 18.83 -67.25
N GLY A 18 -0.23 18.79 -67.27
CA GLY A 18 -1.04 18.21 -66.19
C GLY A 18 -0.72 16.71 -66.13
N GLY A 19 0.28 16.37 -65.34
CA GLY A 19 0.55 14.97 -65.06
C GLY A 19 -0.70 14.33 -64.42
N PRO A 20 -1.04 13.10 -64.76
CA PRO A 20 -2.16 12.39 -64.14
C PRO A 20 -1.95 12.36 -62.64
N LEU A 21 -2.92 12.85 -61.88
CA LEU A 21 -2.96 12.75 -60.42
C LEU A 21 -2.84 11.27 -60.06
N ASP A 22 -1.72 10.90 -59.50
CA ASP A 22 -1.43 9.49 -59.12
C ASP A 22 -2.29 9.09 -57.90
N LEU A 23 -3.55 8.73 -58.18
CA LEU A 23 -4.50 8.29 -57.20
C LEU A 23 -4.04 7.04 -56.44
N SER A 24 -3.06 6.31 -57.01
CA SER A 24 -2.46 5.13 -56.36
C SER A 24 -1.58 5.53 -55.17
N ALA A 25 -0.90 6.66 -55.20
CA ALA A 25 -0.08 7.15 -54.08
C ALA A 25 -0.95 7.62 -52.90
N ILE A 26 -2.14 8.21 -53.18
CA ILE A 26 -3.09 8.62 -52.13
C ILE A 26 -3.75 7.43 -51.46
N ALA A 27 -4.09 6.39 -52.24
CA ALA A 27 -4.66 5.15 -51.71
C ALA A 27 -3.66 4.36 -50.83
N GLN A 28 -2.39 4.32 -51.24
CA GLN A 28 -1.34 3.63 -50.46
C GLN A 28 -1.03 4.33 -49.12
N THR A 29 -1.07 5.65 -49.07
CA THR A 29 -0.86 6.43 -47.84
C THR A 29 -2.01 6.18 -46.84
N GLY A 30 -3.26 6.11 -47.32
CA GLY A 30 -4.42 5.75 -46.48
C GLY A 30 -4.41 4.34 -45.92
N ALA A 31 -4.02 3.37 -46.75
CA ALA A 31 -3.90 1.97 -46.32
C ALA A 31 -2.77 1.78 -45.27
N ARG A 32 -1.61 2.38 -45.49
CA ARG A 32 -0.48 2.34 -44.55
C ARG A 32 -0.82 2.98 -43.21
N ARG A 33 -1.52 4.13 -43.19
CA ARG A 33 -1.97 4.79 -41.96
C ARG A 33 -2.97 3.92 -41.18
N ARG A 34 -3.91 3.26 -41.84
CA ARG A 34 -4.85 2.30 -41.21
C ARG A 34 -4.10 1.09 -40.63
N LEU A 35 -3.15 0.56 -41.36
CA LEU A 35 -2.33 -0.59 -40.88
C LEU A 35 -1.56 -0.19 -39.60
N ILE A 36 -0.91 0.97 -39.58
CA ILE A 36 -0.17 1.47 -38.40
C ILE A 36 -1.13 1.66 -37.21
N LEU A 37 -2.35 2.17 -37.45
CA LEU A 37 -3.37 2.31 -36.41
C LEU A 37 -3.80 0.96 -35.84
N PHE A 38 -4.09 -0.03 -36.68
CA PHE A 38 -4.48 -1.39 -36.22
C PHE A 38 -3.34 -2.09 -35.48
N VAL A 39 -2.12 -1.98 -35.94
CA VAL A 39 -0.93 -2.51 -35.24
C VAL A 39 -0.76 -1.80 -33.88
N GLY A 40 -0.90 -0.48 -33.84
CA GLY A 40 -0.83 0.29 -32.59
C GLY A 40 -1.90 -0.11 -31.57
N ILE A 41 -3.15 -0.28 -32.03
CA ILE A 41 -4.25 -0.77 -31.20
C ILE A 41 -3.99 -2.20 -30.72
N GLY A 42 -3.48 -3.07 -31.59
CA GLY A 42 -3.12 -4.44 -31.21
C GLY A 42 -2.03 -4.51 -30.15
N ILE A 43 -0.97 -3.70 -30.31
CA ILE A 43 0.09 -3.60 -29.28
C ILE A 43 -0.46 -3.04 -27.98
N ALA A 44 -1.27 -1.98 -28.02
CA ALA A 44 -1.88 -1.40 -26.84
C ALA A 44 -2.79 -2.40 -26.11
N ALA A 45 -3.63 -3.14 -26.84
CA ALA A 45 -4.46 -4.18 -26.27
C ALA A 45 -3.64 -5.32 -25.63
N TYR A 46 -2.58 -5.72 -26.28
CA TYR A 46 -1.65 -6.75 -25.75
C TYR A 46 -0.98 -6.28 -24.44
N VAL A 47 -0.46 -5.05 -24.41
CA VAL A 47 0.17 -4.48 -23.21
C VAL A 47 -0.86 -4.36 -22.08
N LEU A 48 -2.08 -3.91 -22.37
CA LEU A 48 -3.15 -3.85 -21.38
C LEU A 48 -3.50 -5.23 -20.84
N ALA A 49 -3.58 -6.25 -21.69
CA ALA A 49 -3.83 -7.62 -21.27
C ALA A 49 -2.69 -8.15 -20.36
N MET A 50 -1.44 -7.87 -20.69
CA MET A 50 -0.29 -8.22 -19.85
C MET A 50 -0.35 -7.55 -18.47
N ILE A 51 -0.67 -6.25 -18.43
CA ILE A 51 -0.82 -5.51 -17.16
C ILE A 51 -1.96 -6.11 -16.33
N TRP A 52 -3.08 -6.49 -16.98
CA TRP A 52 -4.23 -7.06 -16.30
C TRP A 52 -3.97 -8.43 -15.69
N THR A 53 -3.06 -9.19 -16.26
CA THR A 53 -2.73 -10.56 -15.85
C THR A 53 -1.50 -10.66 -14.95
N ILE A 54 -0.90 -9.56 -14.48
CA ILE A 54 0.26 -9.59 -13.58
C ILE A 54 -0.07 -10.42 -12.34
N PRO A 55 0.64 -11.53 -12.07
CA PRO A 55 0.36 -12.38 -10.92
C PRO A 55 0.76 -11.70 -9.61
N ALA A 56 -0.03 -11.89 -8.55
CA ALA A 56 0.25 -11.36 -7.23
C ALA A 56 1.59 -11.81 -6.65
N SER A 57 2.05 -13.01 -7.04
CA SER A 57 3.34 -13.56 -6.60
C SER A 57 4.56 -12.71 -6.97
N THR A 58 4.44 -11.80 -7.95
CA THR A 58 5.52 -10.88 -8.31
C THR A 58 5.79 -9.84 -7.23
N VAL A 59 4.75 -9.41 -6.51
CA VAL A 59 4.83 -8.41 -5.43
C VAL A 59 5.21 -9.05 -4.11
N PHE A 60 4.65 -10.23 -3.80
CA PHE A 60 4.85 -10.92 -2.53
C PHE A 60 6.02 -11.90 -2.55
N LYS A 61 7.14 -11.59 -3.18
CA LYS A 61 8.32 -12.47 -3.23
C LYS A 61 8.97 -12.60 -1.85
N ASN A 62 9.34 -13.86 -1.50
CA ASN A 62 10.24 -14.19 -0.37
C ASN A 62 9.93 -13.52 0.97
N ARG A 63 8.65 -13.47 1.34
CA ARG A 63 8.24 -13.00 2.67
C ARG A 63 8.08 -14.18 3.63
N PRO A 64 8.74 -14.18 4.81
CA PRO A 64 8.75 -15.32 5.73
C PRO A 64 7.37 -15.66 6.31
N TRP A 65 6.48 -14.67 6.38
CA TRP A 65 5.11 -14.85 6.89
C TRP A 65 4.13 -15.45 5.86
N ARG A 66 4.53 -15.59 4.59
CA ARG A 66 3.68 -16.05 3.50
C ARG A 66 3.68 -17.57 3.37
N THR A 67 2.50 -18.19 3.28
CA THR A 67 2.34 -19.63 3.04
C THR A 67 1.93 -19.97 1.60
N GLY A 68 1.32 -19.01 0.87
CA GLY A 68 0.91 -19.17 -0.52
C GLY A 68 0.36 -17.86 -1.06
N VAL A 69 0.32 -17.70 -2.39
CA VAL A 69 -0.27 -16.53 -3.06
C VAL A 69 -1.05 -17.00 -4.26
N ALA A 70 -2.28 -16.51 -4.40
CA ALA A 70 -3.14 -16.74 -5.55
C ALA A 70 -3.70 -15.42 -6.10
N GLY A 71 -4.08 -15.42 -7.39
CA GLY A 71 -4.68 -14.28 -8.06
C GLY A 71 -3.68 -13.30 -8.67
N THR A 72 -4.15 -12.11 -8.92
CA THR A 72 -3.42 -11.01 -9.59
C THR A 72 -3.15 -9.85 -8.61
N ILE A 73 -2.37 -8.86 -9.05
CA ILE A 73 -2.17 -7.63 -8.27
C ILE A 73 -3.48 -6.86 -8.02
N TRP A 74 -4.49 -7.06 -8.88
CA TRP A 74 -5.78 -6.39 -8.80
C TRP A 74 -6.74 -7.07 -7.81
N ASN A 75 -6.75 -8.40 -7.82
CA ASN A 75 -7.58 -9.21 -6.92
C ASN A 75 -6.82 -10.48 -6.60
N GLY A 76 -6.62 -10.75 -5.33
CA GLY A 76 -5.88 -11.93 -4.93
C GLY A 76 -5.99 -12.23 -3.46
N GLU A 77 -5.30 -13.28 -3.08
CA GLU A 77 -5.21 -13.72 -1.69
C GLU A 77 -3.81 -14.23 -1.38
N VAL A 78 -3.42 -14.07 -0.13
CA VAL A 78 -2.16 -14.58 0.40
C VAL A 78 -2.40 -15.25 1.75
N GLY A 79 -1.95 -16.49 1.86
CA GLY A 79 -1.94 -17.20 3.13
C GLY A 79 -0.88 -16.63 4.07
N ILE A 80 -1.24 -16.43 5.33
CA ILE A 80 -0.37 -15.96 6.40
C ILE A 80 -0.03 -17.14 7.30
N ALA A 81 1.23 -17.24 7.74
CA ALA A 81 1.63 -18.21 8.74
C ALA A 81 0.75 -18.05 10.00
N GLY A 82 0.22 -19.16 10.54
CA GLY A 82 -0.78 -19.12 11.61
C GLY A 82 -2.22 -19.35 11.14
N GLY A 83 -2.43 -19.59 9.82
CA GLY A 83 -3.73 -20.03 9.29
C GLY A 83 -4.67 -18.90 8.87
N SER A 84 -4.23 -17.65 8.92
CA SER A 84 -5.00 -16.52 8.41
C SER A 84 -4.78 -16.32 6.90
N VAL A 85 -5.77 -15.73 6.22
CA VAL A 85 -5.71 -15.40 4.80
C VAL A 85 -6.00 -13.90 4.63
N LEU A 86 -5.09 -13.19 3.98
CA LEU A 86 -5.30 -11.82 3.53
C LEU A 86 -5.82 -11.86 2.09
N SER A 87 -6.98 -11.30 1.85
CA SER A 87 -7.55 -11.08 0.51
C SER A 87 -7.63 -9.59 0.20
N TRP A 88 -7.49 -9.23 -1.07
CA TRP A 88 -7.64 -7.85 -1.52
C TRP A 88 -8.38 -7.76 -2.83
N GLN A 89 -9.03 -6.63 -3.02
CA GLN A 89 -9.75 -6.28 -4.23
C GLN A 89 -9.44 -4.83 -4.61
N TRP A 90 -9.07 -4.63 -5.86
CA TRP A 90 -8.83 -3.30 -6.40
C TRP A 90 -10.10 -2.47 -6.45
N ALA A 91 -9.99 -1.19 -6.09
CA ALA A 91 -11.07 -0.22 -6.10
C ALA A 91 -10.78 0.89 -7.15
N PRO A 92 -11.21 0.70 -8.42
CA PRO A 92 -10.82 1.57 -9.54
C PRO A 92 -11.25 3.02 -9.36
N LEU A 93 -12.46 3.28 -8.90
CA LEU A 93 -12.95 4.64 -8.71
C LEU A 93 -12.15 5.39 -7.63
N ARG A 94 -11.82 4.71 -6.53
CA ARG A 94 -10.99 5.30 -5.47
C ARG A 94 -9.54 5.48 -5.91
N SER A 95 -9.03 4.59 -6.74
CA SER A 95 -7.70 4.72 -7.34
C SER A 95 -7.59 5.97 -8.19
N LEU A 96 -8.62 6.24 -9.01
CA LEU A 96 -8.66 7.42 -9.88
C LEU A 96 -8.79 8.73 -9.07
N VAL A 97 -9.74 8.78 -8.14
CA VAL A 97 -9.96 9.97 -7.28
C VAL A 97 -8.77 10.23 -6.36
N GLY A 98 -8.19 9.16 -5.80
CA GLY A 98 -7.06 9.24 -4.88
C GLY A 98 -5.69 9.45 -5.54
N LEU A 99 -5.60 9.37 -6.90
CA LEU A 99 -4.34 9.38 -7.67
C LEU A 99 -3.33 8.38 -7.10
N GLY A 100 -3.78 7.12 -6.94
CA GLY A 100 -2.97 6.04 -6.38
C GLY A 100 -3.63 4.68 -6.58
N PHE A 101 -3.00 3.63 -6.08
CA PHE A 101 -3.54 2.28 -6.14
C PHE A 101 -4.38 2.01 -4.88
N ALA A 102 -5.71 2.00 -5.03
CA ALA A 102 -6.64 1.78 -3.93
C ALA A 102 -7.13 0.32 -3.91
N ILE A 103 -7.15 -0.28 -2.72
CA ILE A 103 -7.64 -1.63 -2.49
C ILE A 103 -8.58 -1.66 -1.28
N ASP A 104 -9.54 -2.55 -1.31
CA ASP A 104 -10.26 -3.07 -0.16
C ASP A 104 -9.58 -4.38 0.27
N TRP A 105 -9.27 -4.52 1.54
CA TRP A 105 -8.59 -5.72 2.03
C TRP A 105 -9.31 -6.31 3.24
N LYS A 106 -9.17 -7.63 3.40
CA LYS A 106 -9.69 -8.38 4.55
C LYS A 106 -8.68 -9.44 4.96
N VAL A 107 -8.54 -9.64 6.26
CA VAL A 107 -7.82 -10.78 6.84
C VAL A 107 -8.84 -11.65 7.56
N THR A 108 -8.88 -12.92 7.22
CA THR A 108 -9.80 -13.92 7.82
C THR A 108 -8.99 -15.07 8.37
N GLY A 109 -9.36 -15.55 9.55
CA GLY A 109 -8.76 -16.69 10.25
C GLY A 109 -9.72 -17.24 11.27
N ALA A 110 -9.29 -18.17 12.13
CA ALA A 110 -10.15 -18.79 13.15
C ALA A 110 -10.77 -17.74 14.09
N ASP A 111 -9.92 -16.85 14.66
CA ASP A 111 -10.33 -15.76 15.56
C ASP A 111 -9.95 -14.39 14.98
N THR A 112 -9.72 -14.33 13.67
CA THR A 112 -9.35 -13.11 12.94
C THR A 112 -10.41 -12.78 11.91
N ALA A 113 -10.96 -11.57 12.00
CA ALA A 113 -11.89 -10.98 11.06
C ALA A 113 -11.62 -9.48 10.98
N LEU A 114 -10.51 -9.08 10.34
CA LEU A 114 -10.04 -7.71 10.23
C LEU A 114 -10.21 -7.24 8.78
N GLY A 115 -10.58 -5.99 8.59
CA GLY A 115 -10.70 -5.42 7.25
C GLY A 115 -10.46 -3.93 7.22
N GLY A 116 -10.31 -3.39 6.03
CA GLY A 116 -10.07 -1.98 5.82
C GLY A 116 -9.86 -1.62 4.36
N ARG A 117 -9.43 -0.40 4.15
CA ARG A 117 -9.12 0.16 2.84
C ARG A 117 -7.69 0.64 2.84
N ALA A 118 -7.01 0.50 1.71
CA ALA A 118 -5.67 1.07 1.57
C ALA A 118 -5.56 1.85 0.26
N LEU A 119 -4.81 2.95 0.30
CA LEU A 119 -4.44 3.76 -0.84
C LEU A 119 -2.92 3.88 -0.87
N LEU A 120 -2.31 3.23 -1.84
CA LEU A 120 -0.87 3.23 -2.05
C LEU A 120 -0.52 4.34 -3.04
N LYS A 121 0.34 5.26 -2.60
CA LYS A 121 0.95 6.32 -3.41
C LYS A 121 2.47 6.19 -3.37
N PRO A 122 3.19 6.77 -4.33
CA PRO A 122 4.66 6.83 -4.24
C PRO A 122 5.09 7.50 -2.92
N GLY A 123 5.87 6.78 -2.11
CA GLY A 123 6.39 7.24 -0.82
C GLY A 123 5.38 7.37 0.33
N ARG A 124 4.08 7.08 0.11
CA ARG A 124 3.04 7.21 1.15
C ARG A 124 1.96 6.15 1.00
N THR A 125 1.65 5.47 2.09
CA THR A 125 0.51 4.54 2.17
C THR A 125 -0.49 5.06 3.18
N VAL A 126 -1.75 5.16 2.79
CA VAL A 126 -2.86 5.54 3.66
C VAL A 126 -3.75 4.31 3.84
N VAL A 127 -3.98 3.92 5.08
CA VAL A 127 -4.90 2.83 5.43
C VAL A 127 -6.05 3.44 6.22
N ASP A 128 -7.25 3.32 5.69
CA ASP A 128 -8.46 3.90 6.27
C ASP A 128 -9.45 2.82 6.71
N SER A 129 -10.25 3.14 7.73
CA SER A 129 -11.37 2.28 8.20
C SER A 129 -10.95 0.86 8.57
N VAL A 130 -9.81 0.72 9.26
CA VAL A 130 -9.38 -0.57 9.79
C VAL A 130 -10.29 -0.94 10.95
N SER A 131 -10.99 -2.05 10.84
CA SER A 131 -11.89 -2.50 11.91
C SER A 131 -12.01 -4.03 11.94
N GLY A 132 -12.23 -4.55 13.14
CA GLY A 132 -12.46 -5.98 13.35
C GLY A 132 -11.56 -6.60 14.41
N SER A 133 -11.56 -7.94 14.47
CA SER A 133 -10.79 -8.73 15.41
C SER A 133 -9.53 -9.31 14.78
N ALA A 134 -8.47 -9.40 15.56
CA ALA A 134 -7.21 -10.04 15.16
C ALA A 134 -6.67 -10.89 16.30
N ASP A 135 -6.37 -12.14 16.00
CA ASP A 135 -5.66 -13.04 16.91
C ASP A 135 -4.18 -12.65 17.03
N ALA A 136 -3.59 -12.86 18.19
CA ALA A 136 -2.18 -12.55 18.45
C ALA A 136 -1.20 -13.32 17.54
N SER A 137 -1.60 -14.44 16.96
CA SER A 137 -0.80 -15.18 15.98
C SER A 137 -0.52 -14.38 14.72
N LEU A 138 -1.44 -13.49 14.32
CA LEU A 138 -1.23 -12.59 13.21
C LEU A 138 -0.05 -11.64 13.46
N LEU A 139 0.06 -11.09 14.68
CA LEU A 139 1.19 -10.25 15.07
C LEU A 139 2.51 -11.03 15.00
N GLN A 140 2.51 -12.28 15.48
CA GLN A 140 3.69 -13.14 15.46
C GLN A 140 4.11 -13.52 14.04
N ALA A 141 3.14 -13.75 13.14
CA ALA A 141 3.41 -14.04 11.75
C ALA A 141 4.05 -12.83 11.05
N LEU A 142 3.54 -11.63 11.28
CA LEU A 142 4.04 -10.38 10.69
C LEU A 142 5.38 -9.94 11.29
N GLN A 143 5.61 -10.23 12.56
CA GLN A 143 6.81 -9.87 13.32
C GLN A 143 7.43 -11.10 13.99
N PRO A 144 8.07 -12.00 13.23
CA PRO A 144 8.61 -13.26 13.75
C PRO A 144 9.76 -13.05 14.76
N ASN A 145 10.38 -11.87 14.76
CA ASN A 145 11.49 -11.51 15.65
C ASN A 145 11.06 -11.01 17.03
N LEU A 146 9.74 -10.92 17.31
CA LEU A 146 9.30 -10.58 18.66
C LEU A 146 9.83 -11.61 19.67
N PRO A 147 10.36 -11.16 20.82
CA PRO A 147 10.96 -12.06 21.82
C PRO A 147 9.92 -12.88 22.61
N PHE A 148 8.65 -12.67 22.36
CA PHE A 148 7.53 -13.30 23.06
C PHE A 148 6.45 -13.78 22.10
N THR A 149 5.57 -14.64 22.59
CA THR A 149 4.35 -15.09 21.95
C THR A 149 3.18 -14.84 22.90
N CYS A 150 2.03 -14.46 22.38
CA CYS A 150 0.84 -14.18 23.16
C CYS A 150 -0.35 -14.99 22.64
N ASN A 151 -1.33 -15.18 23.53
CA ASN A 151 -2.62 -15.78 23.23
C ASN A 151 -3.72 -14.86 23.76
N PHE A 152 -4.21 -13.97 22.89
CA PHE A 152 -5.36 -13.10 23.10
C PHE A 152 -5.91 -12.66 21.74
N VAL A 153 -7.16 -12.21 21.73
CA VAL A 153 -7.79 -11.55 20.58
C VAL A 153 -7.82 -10.06 20.84
N ALA A 154 -7.52 -9.28 19.80
CA ALA A 154 -7.55 -7.82 19.84
C ALA A 154 -8.65 -7.29 18.90
N GLN A 155 -9.43 -6.33 19.39
CA GLN A 155 -10.39 -5.57 18.60
C GLN A 155 -9.74 -4.25 18.15
N ALA A 156 -9.61 -4.07 16.85
CA ALA A 156 -9.01 -2.87 16.25
C ALA A 156 -10.10 -1.96 15.67
N ASP A 157 -9.90 -0.66 15.86
CA ASP A 157 -10.75 0.41 15.31
C ASP A 157 -9.84 1.61 15.01
N PHE A 158 -9.31 1.66 13.80
CA PHE A 158 -8.45 2.75 13.34
C PHE A 158 -9.09 3.44 12.14
N PRO A 159 -9.66 4.63 12.34
CA PRO A 159 -10.18 5.46 11.25
C PRO A 159 -9.13 5.73 10.19
N ARG A 160 -7.88 5.99 10.62
CA ARG A 160 -6.80 6.32 9.70
C ARG A 160 -5.42 5.97 10.24
N ILE A 161 -4.61 5.37 9.36
CA ILE A 161 -3.18 5.13 9.56
C ILE A 161 -2.45 5.60 8.30
N VAL A 162 -1.41 6.40 8.46
CA VAL A 162 -0.55 6.86 7.36
C VAL A 162 0.88 6.42 7.63
N VAL A 163 1.51 5.83 6.61
CA VAL A 163 2.89 5.39 6.67
C VAL A 163 3.66 6.02 5.51
N GLY A 164 4.78 6.63 5.82
CA GLY A 164 5.60 7.36 4.85
C GLY A 164 5.10 8.78 4.57
N GLY A 165 5.77 9.51 3.68
CA GLY A 165 5.50 10.92 3.39
C GLY A 165 6.06 11.84 4.45
N SER A 166 5.32 12.89 4.81
CA SER A 166 5.68 13.89 5.81
C SER A 166 5.48 13.44 7.26
N GLY A 167 5.55 12.14 7.52
CA GLY A 167 5.45 11.57 8.86
C GLY A 167 4.36 10.51 9.01
N PRO A 168 4.61 9.52 9.86
CA PRO A 168 3.62 8.51 10.19
C PRO A 168 2.50 9.10 11.04
N MET A 169 1.25 8.80 10.69
CA MET A 169 0.08 9.21 11.43
C MET A 169 -0.73 7.97 11.81
N ALA A 170 -1.14 7.88 13.06
CA ALA A 170 -2.03 6.84 13.51
C ALA A 170 -3.12 7.44 14.41
N GLU A 171 -4.37 7.17 14.07
CA GLU A 171 -5.54 7.55 14.86
C GLU A 171 -6.41 6.33 15.08
N GLY A 172 -6.78 6.06 16.33
CA GLY A 172 -7.65 4.94 16.64
C GLY A 172 -7.35 4.26 17.95
N ARG A 173 -7.89 3.07 18.10
CA ARG A 173 -7.75 2.28 19.33
C ARG A 173 -7.69 0.79 19.00
N LEU A 174 -7.05 0.07 19.91
CA LEU A 174 -7.05 -1.40 19.90
C LEU A 174 -7.28 -1.85 21.35
N VAL A 175 -8.22 -2.75 21.53
CA VAL A 175 -8.54 -3.35 22.84
C VAL A 175 -8.27 -4.84 22.76
N THR A 176 -7.49 -5.37 23.69
CA THR A 176 -7.26 -6.83 23.78
C THR A 176 -8.19 -7.44 24.82
N ASP A 177 -8.59 -8.67 24.56
CA ASP A 177 -9.14 -9.52 25.60
C ASP A 177 -8.05 -9.90 26.61
N PRO A 178 -8.41 -10.33 27.84
CA PRO A 178 -7.44 -10.94 28.75
C PRO A 178 -6.81 -12.19 28.14
N GLY A 179 -5.53 -12.39 28.39
CA GLY A 179 -4.82 -13.53 27.82
C GLY A 179 -3.54 -13.85 28.56
N SER A 180 -2.61 -14.51 27.89
CA SER A 180 -1.29 -14.81 28.42
C SER A 180 -0.21 -14.57 27.37
N CYS A 181 0.96 -14.15 27.84
CA CYS A 181 2.15 -14.03 27.00
C CYS A 181 3.32 -14.80 27.63
N GLN A 182 4.16 -15.36 26.77
CA GLN A 182 5.33 -16.14 27.17
C GLN A 182 6.54 -15.70 26.34
N THR A 183 7.71 -15.63 26.97
CA THR A 183 8.97 -15.39 26.26
C THR A 183 9.35 -16.58 25.40
N LYS A 184 9.87 -16.36 24.20
CA LYS A 184 10.33 -17.43 23.29
C LYS A 184 11.53 -18.23 23.85
N GLN A 185 12.26 -17.63 24.78
CA GLN A 185 13.39 -18.29 25.46
C GLN A 185 12.95 -19.32 26.53
N GLY A 186 11.66 -19.47 26.74
CA GLY A 186 11.08 -20.32 27.76
C GLY A 186 10.72 -19.53 29.03
N GLY A 187 9.95 -20.15 29.90
CA GLY A 187 9.45 -19.55 31.13
C GLY A 187 7.96 -19.80 31.28
N ALA A 188 7.42 -19.51 32.48
CA ALA A 188 6.00 -19.63 32.75
C ALA A 188 5.22 -18.55 31.96
N PRO A 189 4.04 -18.90 31.42
CA PRO A 189 3.15 -17.89 30.82
C PRO A 189 2.75 -16.84 31.85
N THR A 190 2.84 -15.59 31.48
CA THR A 190 2.39 -14.46 32.31
C THR A 190 0.98 -14.06 31.89
N ALA A 191 0.05 -14.03 32.85
CA ALA A 191 -1.30 -13.52 32.60
C ALA A 191 -1.26 -12.02 32.27
N VAL A 192 -1.94 -11.64 31.23
CA VAL A 192 -2.04 -10.25 30.76
C VAL A 192 -3.50 -9.82 30.84
N PRO A 193 -3.82 -8.72 31.56
CA PRO A 193 -5.16 -8.20 31.61
C PRO A 193 -5.57 -7.63 30.24
N SER A 194 -6.84 -7.32 30.08
CA SER A 194 -7.30 -6.56 28.91
C SER A 194 -6.55 -5.24 28.82
N LEU A 195 -5.95 -4.97 27.66
CA LEU A 195 -5.17 -3.76 27.37
C LEU A 195 -5.90 -2.86 26.38
N LEU A 196 -5.73 -1.57 26.55
CA LEU A 196 -6.19 -0.54 25.62
C LEU A 196 -4.99 0.21 25.05
N LEU A 197 -4.79 0.12 23.75
CA LEU A 197 -3.90 0.99 23.00
C LEU A 197 -4.74 2.12 22.39
N THR A 198 -4.40 3.36 22.68
CA THR A 198 -4.93 4.56 22.02
C THR A 198 -3.86 5.18 21.16
N ALA A 199 -4.19 5.52 19.94
CA ALA A 199 -3.33 6.24 19.01
C ALA A 199 -3.99 7.59 18.69
N GLU A 200 -3.26 8.67 18.93
CA GLU A 200 -3.69 10.06 18.70
C GLU A 200 -2.63 10.80 17.94
N HIS A 201 -3.05 11.62 16.98
CA HIS A 201 -2.14 12.51 16.25
C HIS A 201 -2.26 13.90 16.83
N ILE A 202 -1.16 14.46 17.35
CA ILE A 202 -1.11 15.75 18.04
C ILE A 202 0.03 16.59 17.44
N GLY A 203 -0.34 17.61 16.68
CA GLY A 203 0.65 18.43 15.93
C GLY A 203 1.39 17.59 14.90
N ASP A 204 2.70 17.50 15.04
CA ASP A 204 3.62 16.82 14.12
C ASP A 204 4.00 15.40 14.60
N GLU A 205 3.36 14.92 15.67
CA GLU A 205 3.68 13.64 16.29
C GLU A 205 2.44 12.75 16.40
N SER A 206 2.64 11.45 16.23
CA SER A 206 1.63 10.46 16.59
C SER A 206 2.03 9.77 17.88
N ARG A 207 1.16 9.84 18.87
CA ARG A 207 1.39 9.27 20.20
C ARG A 207 0.48 8.06 20.41
N LEU A 208 1.10 6.91 20.65
CA LEU A 208 0.40 5.69 21.03
C LEU A 208 0.61 5.46 22.52
N ARG A 209 -0.47 5.18 23.23
CA ARG A 209 -0.44 4.94 24.66
C ARG A 209 -1.11 3.61 24.98
N LEU A 210 -0.39 2.75 25.70
CA LEU A 210 -0.87 1.48 26.19
C LEU A 210 -1.22 1.60 27.68
N ALA A 211 -2.45 1.16 28.05
CA ALA A 211 -2.96 1.17 29.40
C ALA A 211 -3.79 -0.10 29.66
N PRO A 212 -4.00 -0.52 30.91
CA PRO A 212 -5.03 -1.50 31.22
C PRO A 212 -6.42 -0.95 30.86
N ALA A 213 -7.26 -1.76 30.22
CA ALA A 213 -8.59 -1.31 29.77
C ALA A 213 -9.49 -0.83 30.93
N THR A 214 -9.29 -1.39 32.11
CA THR A 214 -10.00 -1.03 33.35
C THR A 214 -9.45 0.21 34.05
N GLN A 215 -8.19 0.60 33.74
CA GLN A 215 -7.49 1.72 34.37
C GLN A 215 -6.84 2.60 33.30
N ARG A 216 -7.64 3.27 32.49
CA ARG A 216 -7.20 4.02 31.32
C ARG A 216 -6.21 5.15 31.58
N LEU A 217 -6.17 5.68 32.82
CA LEU A 217 -5.21 6.71 33.21
C LEU A 217 -3.83 6.16 33.54
N ARG A 218 -3.72 4.85 33.78
CA ARG A 218 -2.47 4.17 34.12
C ARG A 218 -1.70 3.80 32.84
N THR A 219 -0.72 4.59 32.50
CA THR A 219 0.11 4.33 31.31
C THR A 219 1.16 3.26 31.60
N LEU A 220 1.17 2.20 30.81
CA LEU A 220 2.19 1.13 30.86
C LEU A 220 3.34 1.42 29.88
N MET A 221 3.00 1.85 28.66
CA MET A 221 3.96 2.14 27.61
C MET A 221 3.48 3.30 26.75
N THR A 222 4.40 4.09 26.26
CA THR A 222 4.15 5.17 25.30
C THR A 222 5.04 4.96 24.08
N ILE A 223 4.49 5.14 22.89
CA ILE A 223 5.27 5.15 21.64
C ILE A 223 4.98 6.50 20.98
N THR A 224 6.04 7.25 20.66
CA THR A 224 5.93 8.50 19.91
C THR A 224 6.57 8.31 18.56
N LEU A 225 5.85 8.67 17.51
CA LEU A 225 6.30 8.62 16.13
C LEU A 225 6.44 10.06 15.62
N GLY A 226 7.65 10.52 15.40
CA GLY A 226 7.95 11.84 14.86
C GLY A 226 7.80 11.91 13.34
N GLU A 227 7.58 13.11 12.79
CA GLU A 227 7.52 13.35 11.34
C GLU A 227 8.81 12.96 10.61
N ASP A 228 9.95 13.07 11.27
CA ASP A 228 11.27 12.69 10.77
C ASP A 228 11.48 11.16 10.70
N GLY A 229 10.46 10.37 11.06
CA GLY A 229 10.54 8.90 11.15
C GLY A 229 11.22 8.42 12.44
N THR A 230 11.47 9.29 13.41
CA THR A 230 11.94 8.85 14.72
C THR A 230 10.86 8.11 15.48
N VAL A 231 11.24 7.04 16.16
CA VAL A 231 10.38 6.25 17.04
C VAL A 231 10.98 6.30 18.44
N ASP A 232 10.24 6.78 19.41
CA ASP A 232 10.60 6.75 20.82
C ASP A 232 9.63 5.82 21.57
N ILE A 233 10.15 4.76 22.17
CA ILE A 233 9.37 3.78 22.94
C ILE A 233 9.78 3.93 24.41
N GLY A 234 8.86 4.41 25.24
CA GLY A 234 9.04 4.55 26.67
C GLY A 234 8.23 3.50 27.45
N MET A 235 8.89 2.80 28.36
CA MET A 235 8.26 1.85 29.28
C MET A 235 8.24 2.43 30.70
N THR A 236 7.05 2.45 31.31
CA THR A 236 6.94 2.87 32.73
C THR A 236 7.40 1.73 33.65
N ARG A 237 7.70 2.05 34.92
CA ARG A 237 8.01 1.02 35.93
C ARG A 237 6.86 0.02 36.12
N GLU A 238 5.65 0.54 36.11
CA GLU A 238 4.43 -0.27 36.21
C GLU A 238 4.24 -1.14 34.96
N GLY A 239 4.58 -0.60 33.77
CA GLY A 239 4.56 -1.33 32.52
C GLY A 239 5.52 -2.51 32.52
N ALA A 240 6.76 -2.30 33.00
CA ALA A 240 7.77 -3.36 33.10
C ALA A 240 7.30 -4.47 34.08
N ALA A 241 6.63 -4.11 35.18
CA ALA A 241 6.10 -5.08 36.11
C ALA A 241 4.87 -5.84 35.54
N ALA A 242 4.01 -5.16 34.78
CA ALA A 242 2.81 -5.76 34.18
C ALA A 242 3.10 -6.57 32.89
N LEU A 243 4.16 -6.23 32.16
CA LEU A 243 4.54 -6.80 30.87
C LEU A 243 6.01 -7.26 30.85
N PRO A 244 6.42 -8.14 31.77
CA PRO A 244 7.83 -8.52 31.93
C PRO A 244 8.39 -9.25 30.71
N PHE A 245 7.54 -9.88 29.91
CA PHE A 245 7.92 -10.60 28.69
C PHE A 245 8.39 -9.66 27.54
N VAL A 246 8.09 -8.35 27.61
CA VAL A 246 8.57 -7.37 26.62
C VAL A 246 10.08 -7.14 26.74
N GLY A 247 10.64 -7.37 27.93
CA GLY A 247 12.09 -7.28 28.16
C GLY A 247 12.64 -5.84 28.25
N LEU A 248 11.78 -4.83 28.35
CA LEU A 248 12.19 -3.45 28.53
C LEU A 248 12.19 -3.09 30.01
N PRO A 249 13.31 -2.57 30.56
CA PRO A 249 13.36 -2.12 31.95
C PRO A 249 12.45 -0.91 32.17
N GLY A 250 11.87 -0.82 33.37
CA GLY A 250 11.02 0.30 33.75
C GLY A 250 11.78 1.64 33.79
N GLY A 251 11.24 2.65 33.17
CA GLY A 251 11.87 3.96 33.02
C GLY A 251 12.83 4.07 31.84
N ALA A 252 13.01 3.02 31.06
CA ALA A 252 13.79 3.06 29.84
C ALA A 252 13.01 3.68 28.67
N SER A 253 13.70 4.43 27.83
CA SER A 253 13.25 4.78 26.49
C SER A 253 14.25 4.29 25.45
N ILE A 254 13.72 3.82 24.31
CA ILE A 254 14.51 3.39 23.16
C ILE A 254 14.15 4.31 22.02
N LYS A 255 15.15 4.97 21.45
CA LYS A 255 15.00 5.79 20.24
C LYS A 255 15.55 5.04 19.05
N GLY A 256 14.76 5.01 17.97
CA GLY A 256 15.15 4.43 16.69
C GLY A 256 14.68 5.34 15.55
N GLY A 257 15.21 5.09 14.34
CA GLY A 257 14.70 5.69 13.10
C GLY A 257 14.16 4.57 12.19
N MET A 258 13.14 4.88 11.40
CA MET A 258 12.61 4.00 10.35
C MET A 258 13.32 4.21 9.02
#